data_ec2160e19e53ceb1e98551133aac5492
#
_entry.id   ec2160e19e53ceb1e98551133aac5492
#
_cell.length_a   1.000
_cell.length_b   1.000
_cell.length_c   1.000
_cell.angle_alpha   90.00
_cell.angle_beta   90.00
_cell.angle_gamma   90.00
#
_symmetry.space_group_name_H-M   'P 1'
#
loop_
_entity.id
_entity.type
_entity.pdbx_description
1 polymer ?
#
loop_
_entity_poly.entity_id
_entity_poly.type
_entity_poly.pdbx_seq_one_letter_code
_entity_poly.pdbx_strand_id
1 'polypeptide(L)'
;MDTSKFSRRDFIKFAGVGIAASTVSKVAMAAIPEIVTTEQSTTQLPLQPSTGRPYNPVVTLNGWSLPWRMNNGIKEFHLVAEPVVREMAPGMKAHLWGYNGQSPGPTIEVVEGDRVRIFVTNRLPEQTSIHWHGQPVPNGMDGVTGLTQPAIKPGKTFMYEFDAKRAGTFMYHPHADEMVQMAMGMMGTWITHPKNIKFMPVDRDFVFLLNAYDIDPGSYTPKVNTMLDFNLWTFNSRVFPGIDPMVVRKNDRVRIRFGNLTMTNHPIHLHGHEFQVTGTDGGWVPPTARWPEVTTDVAVGQMRAIEFIANNPGDWAFHCHKSHHTMNAMGHQVPTLLGVKQDDLVEKIGNLVPDYMPMGETGMAEMTDMKSMMNMPLPENTIPMTTGTGQYGAIDMGGMFTTVKIRDGLARNDYKDPGAFKHPRGTVAREVINDLPPVERAKVVVPDGGAEMSVRKPMGNMKH
;
A
#
# COMPACT_ATOMS: atom_id res chain seq x y z
N MET A 1 22.24 4.64 50.52
CA MET A 1 20.79 4.47 50.75
C MET A 1 20.35 3.26 49.96
N ASP A 2 19.92 2.25 50.71
CA ASP A 2 19.66 0.88 50.25
C ASP A 2 18.33 0.82 49.46
N THR A 3 18.34 0.36 48.21
CA THR A 3 17.17 0.28 47.30
C THR A 3 16.64 -1.16 47.14
N SER A 4 16.80 -2.00 48.13
CA SER A 4 16.28 -3.35 48.10
C SER A 4 15.17 -3.53 49.13
N LYS A 5 13.90 -3.38 48.74
CA LYS A 5 12.70 -4.02 49.30
C LYS A 5 11.42 -3.30 48.90
N PHE A 6 10.97 -3.50 47.65
CA PHE A 6 9.54 -3.38 47.35
C PHE A 6 9.04 -4.72 46.79
N SER A 7 8.21 -5.39 47.59
CA SER A 7 7.56 -6.65 47.24
C SER A 7 6.30 -6.39 46.40
N ARG A 8 6.01 -7.29 45.45
CA ARG A 8 4.77 -7.29 44.63
C ARG A 8 3.46 -7.27 45.47
N ARG A 9 3.52 -7.53 46.77
CA ARG A 9 2.37 -7.50 47.67
C ARG A 9 2.01 -6.08 48.18
N ASP A 10 2.91 -5.12 48.03
CA ASP A 10 2.65 -3.75 48.50
C ASP A 10 1.91 -2.91 47.44
N PHE A 11 1.91 -3.36 46.20
CA PHE A 11 1.16 -2.70 45.11
C PHE A 11 -0.36 -2.90 45.17
N ILE A 12 -0.82 -3.96 45.86
CA ILE A 12 -2.26 -4.30 45.93
C ILE A 12 -2.96 -3.58 47.09
N LYS A 13 -2.24 -3.00 48.05
CA LYS A 13 -2.83 -2.33 49.22
C LYS A 13 -3.18 -0.85 49.01
N PHE A 14 -2.79 -0.24 47.89
CA PHE A 14 -3.09 1.16 47.58
C PHE A 14 -4.33 1.36 46.66
N ALA A 15 -5.03 0.32 46.29
CA ALA A 15 -6.20 0.38 45.41
C ALA A 15 -7.55 0.35 46.15
N GLY A 16 -7.58 0.78 47.35
CA GLY A 16 -8.83 0.74 48.12
C GLY A 16 -8.94 1.85 49.14
N VAL A 17 -9.30 3.05 48.75
CA VAL A 17 -10.14 4.05 49.46
C VAL A 17 -10.20 5.32 48.61
N GLY A 18 -11.38 5.71 48.17
CA GLY A 18 -11.61 7.04 47.60
C GLY A 18 -12.65 7.05 46.47
N ILE A 19 -13.91 6.65 46.77
CA ILE A 19 -15.03 7.11 45.95
C ILE A 19 -15.28 8.57 46.34
N ALA A 20 -14.58 9.47 45.68
CA ALA A 20 -14.96 10.87 45.61
C ALA A 20 -15.77 11.04 44.32
N ALA A 21 -17.02 11.47 44.45
CA ALA A 21 -17.88 11.86 43.34
C ALA A 21 -17.17 12.95 42.52
N SER A 22 -16.46 12.55 41.48
CA SER A 22 -15.98 13.50 40.49
C SER A 22 -17.15 13.86 39.60
N THR A 23 -17.57 15.11 39.67
CA THR A 23 -18.38 15.78 38.66
C THR A 23 -17.76 15.48 37.31
N VAL A 24 -18.44 14.67 36.50
CA VAL A 24 -18.11 14.46 35.11
C VAL A 24 -18.28 15.82 34.43
N SER A 25 -17.18 16.58 34.34
CA SER A 25 -17.11 17.68 33.40
C SER A 25 -17.41 17.09 32.04
N LYS A 26 -18.57 17.46 31.47
CA LYS A 26 -18.84 17.25 30.05
C LYS A 26 -17.71 17.94 29.29
N VAL A 27 -16.65 17.21 29.00
CA VAL A 27 -15.73 17.60 27.94
C VAL A 27 -16.64 17.67 26.71
N ALA A 28 -16.92 18.87 26.24
CA ALA A 28 -17.56 19.08 24.97
C ALA A 28 -16.70 18.31 23.99
N MET A 29 -17.19 17.17 23.49
CA MET A 29 -16.62 16.55 22.31
C MET A 29 -16.62 17.65 21.27
N ALA A 30 -15.43 18.13 20.93
CA ALA A 30 -15.27 18.99 19.77
C ALA A 30 -15.99 18.28 18.63
N ALA A 31 -16.93 18.98 17.99
CA ALA A 31 -17.67 18.42 16.87
C ALA A 31 -16.63 17.81 15.92
N ILE A 32 -16.76 16.51 15.65
CA ILE A 32 -15.91 15.83 14.66
C ILE A 32 -16.07 16.69 13.41
N PRO A 33 -14.98 17.25 12.86
CA PRO A 33 -15.10 18.09 11.67
C PRO A 33 -15.83 17.26 10.62
N GLU A 34 -16.74 17.90 9.89
CA GLU A 34 -17.55 17.25 8.87
C GLU A 34 -16.63 16.44 7.94
N ILE A 35 -16.79 15.11 7.95
CA ILE A 35 -15.93 14.21 7.19
C ILE A 35 -16.23 14.46 5.74
N VAL A 36 -15.26 14.97 4.99
CA VAL A 36 -15.38 15.15 3.55
C VAL A 36 -15.35 13.75 2.92
N THR A 37 -16.51 13.27 2.53
CA THR A 37 -16.62 12.02 1.77
C THR A 37 -16.26 12.30 0.33
N THR A 38 -15.14 11.76 -0.14
CA THR A 38 -14.89 11.67 -1.57
C THR A 38 -15.47 10.35 -2.07
N GLU A 39 -16.58 10.42 -2.79
CA GLU A 39 -17.18 9.24 -3.45
C GLU A 39 -16.36 8.74 -4.66
N GLN A 40 -15.10 9.12 -4.78
CA GLN A 40 -14.32 8.80 -5.96
C GLN A 40 -13.61 7.48 -5.80
N SER A 41 -14.33 6.42 -6.17
CA SER A 41 -13.78 5.08 -6.30
C SER A 41 -12.97 4.89 -7.60
N THR A 42 -13.10 5.79 -8.58
CA THR A 42 -12.49 5.67 -9.92
C THR A 42 -11.28 6.57 -10.09
N THR A 43 -10.34 6.11 -10.91
CA THR A 43 -9.18 6.90 -11.34
C THR A 43 -9.61 8.14 -12.10
N GLN A 44 -9.16 9.31 -11.66
CA GLN A 44 -9.29 10.53 -12.45
C GLN A 44 -8.06 10.72 -13.31
N LEU A 45 -8.30 10.98 -14.60
CA LEU A 45 -7.20 11.31 -15.50
C LEU A 45 -6.56 12.63 -15.07
N PRO A 46 -5.23 12.71 -15.10
CA PRO A 46 -4.52 13.91 -14.69
C PRO A 46 -4.86 15.09 -15.61
N LEU A 47 -4.94 16.26 -15.00
CA LEU A 47 -5.13 17.51 -15.75
C LEU A 47 -3.87 17.81 -16.56
N GLN A 48 -4.05 18.08 -17.86
CA GLN A 48 -2.95 18.62 -18.66
C GLN A 48 -2.61 20.03 -18.18
N PRO A 49 -1.33 20.38 -18.03
CA PRO A 49 -0.96 21.73 -17.63
C PRO A 49 -1.39 22.72 -18.72
N SER A 50 -2.28 23.63 -18.38
CA SER A 50 -2.73 24.71 -19.28
C SER A 50 -1.73 25.86 -19.35
N THR A 51 -0.87 25.98 -18.36
CA THR A 51 0.16 27.04 -18.22
C THR A 51 1.45 26.42 -17.64
N GLY A 52 2.57 27.15 -17.76
CA GLY A 52 3.87 26.69 -17.29
C GLY A 52 4.56 25.75 -18.28
N ARG A 53 5.53 24.96 -17.78
CA ARG A 53 6.29 24.01 -18.62
C ARG A 53 5.47 22.75 -18.87
N PRO A 54 5.38 22.28 -20.13
CA PRO A 54 4.63 21.07 -20.45
C PRO A 54 5.33 19.81 -19.90
N TYR A 55 4.52 18.81 -19.55
CA TYR A 55 4.98 17.48 -19.16
C TYR A 55 3.97 16.41 -19.60
N ASN A 56 4.37 15.14 -19.62
CA ASN A 56 3.47 14.03 -19.77
C ASN A 56 2.93 13.64 -18.39
N PRO A 57 1.62 13.82 -18.10
CA PRO A 57 1.09 13.64 -16.76
C PRO A 57 1.16 12.19 -16.29
N VAL A 58 1.26 12.01 -14.97
CA VAL A 58 1.23 10.69 -14.32
C VAL A 58 -0.21 10.33 -13.97
N VAL A 59 -0.60 9.09 -14.21
CA VAL A 59 -1.89 8.53 -13.78
C VAL A 59 -1.74 7.94 -12.37
N THR A 60 -2.42 8.53 -11.42
CA THR A 60 -2.55 7.97 -10.07
C THR A 60 -3.81 7.13 -10.04
N LEU A 61 -3.67 5.80 -10.03
CA LEU A 61 -4.83 4.91 -9.98
C LEU A 61 -5.63 5.13 -8.71
N ASN A 62 -6.96 5.23 -8.87
CA ASN A 62 -7.91 5.53 -7.78
C ASN A 62 -7.57 6.82 -7.01
N GLY A 63 -6.98 7.78 -7.68
CA GLY A 63 -6.59 9.08 -7.15
C GLY A 63 -6.54 10.16 -8.24
N TRP A 64 -5.96 11.29 -7.93
CA TRP A 64 -5.86 12.43 -8.82
C TRP A 64 -4.64 13.30 -8.52
N SER A 65 -4.28 14.18 -9.46
CA SER A 65 -3.19 15.13 -9.32
C SER A 65 -3.68 16.46 -8.76
N LEU A 66 -2.90 17.09 -7.87
CA LEU A 66 -3.24 18.36 -7.24
C LEU A 66 -3.26 19.48 -8.27
N PRO A 67 -4.39 20.18 -8.46
CA PRO A 67 -4.45 21.37 -9.31
C PRO A 67 -3.54 22.49 -8.78
N TRP A 68 -3.05 23.31 -9.68
CA TRP A 68 -2.21 24.46 -9.38
C TRP A 68 -2.60 25.66 -10.21
N ARG A 69 -2.18 26.83 -9.76
CA ARG A 69 -2.30 28.07 -10.54
C ARG A 69 -0.93 28.70 -10.72
N MET A 70 -0.76 29.45 -11.81
CA MET A 70 0.42 30.27 -12.03
C MET A 70 0.21 31.66 -11.45
N ASN A 71 1.13 32.09 -10.58
CA ASN A 71 1.12 33.42 -10.00
C ASN A 71 2.53 34.05 -10.10
N ASN A 72 2.70 35.04 -10.96
CA ASN A 72 3.99 35.71 -11.21
C ASN A 72 5.17 34.74 -11.43
N GLY A 73 4.97 33.71 -12.25
CA GLY A 73 5.99 32.70 -12.56
C GLY A 73 6.18 31.64 -11.49
N ILE A 74 5.43 31.68 -10.40
CA ILE A 74 5.45 30.69 -9.32
C ILE A 74 4.23 29.76 -9.49
N LYS A 75 4.47 28.46 -9.44
CA LYS A 75 3.42 27.45 -9.47
C LYS A 75 2.90 27.24 -8.04
N GLU A 76 1.66 27.66 -7.79
CA GLU A 76 1.04 27.63 -6.47
C GLU A 76 0.11 26.44 -6.30
N PHE A 77 0.29 25.71 -5.20
CA PHE A 77 -0.54 24.59 -4.75
C PHE A 77 -1.16 24.89 -3.38
N HIS A 78 -2.28 24.23 -3.09
CA HIS A 78 -2.88 24.26 -1.77
C HIS A 78 -3.22 22.85 -1.30
N LEU A 79 -2.48 22.37 -0.31
CA LEU A 79 -2.75 21.12 0.41
C LEU A 79 -3.55 21.42 1.68
N VAL A 80 -4.61 20.66 1.89
CA VAL A 80 -5.43 20.74 3.09
C VAL A 80 -5.35 19.39 3.79
N ALA A 81 -4.66 19.33 4.93
CA ALA A 81 -4.63 18.15 5.80
C ALA A 81 -5.96 18.05 6.56
N GLU A 82 -6.70 16.98 6.40
CA GLU A 82 -8.05 16.82 6.93
C GLU A 82 -8.47 15.36 7.10
N PRO A 83 -9.48 15.06 7.96
CA PRO A 83 -10.09 13.75 8.00
C PRO A 83 -10.75 13.39 6.66
N VAL A 84 -10.60 12.13 6.23
CA VAL A 84 -11.14 11.63 4.97
C VAL A 84 -11.78 10.26 5.17
N VAL A 85 -12.77 9.91 4.35
CA VAL A 85 -13.27 8.54 4.23
C VAL A 85 -12.75 7.95 2.94
N ARG A 86 -12.05 6.83 3.03
CA ARG A 86 -11.50 6.12 1.88
C ARG A 86 -12.24 4.80 1.71
N GLU A 87 -12.85 4.57 0.54
CA GLU A 87 -13.27 3.23 0.16
C GLU A 87 -12.03 2.44 -0.23
N MET A 88 -11.70 1.40 0.51
CA MET A 88 -10.51 0.57 0.30
C MET A 88 -10.77 -0.59 -0.66
N ALA A 89 -11.99 -1.10 -0.64
CA ALA A 89 -12.56 -2.06 -1.59
C ALA A 89 -14.07 -1.85 -1.64
N PRO A 90 -14.79 -2.38 -2.64
CA PRO A 90 -16.24 -2.28 -2.68
C PRO A 90 -16.90 -2.77 -1.37
N GLY A 91 -17.59 -1.86 -0.68
CA GLY A 91 -18.28 -2.15 0.59
C GLY A 91 -17.42 -2.02 1.86
N MET A 92 -16.11 -1.79 1.75
CA MET A 92 -15.22 -1.56 2.90
C MET A 92 -14.65 -0.15 2.87
N LYS A 93 -14.84 0.61 3.96
CA LYS A 93 -14.40 1.99 4.10
C LYS A 93 -13.48 2.16 5.29
N ALA A 94 -12.54 3.08 5.20
CA ALA A 94 -11.66 3.48 6.31
C ALA A 94 -11.81 4.97 6.60
N HIS A 95 -11.84 5.32 7.88
CA HIS A 95 -11.76 6.69 8.36
C HIS A 95 -10.28 7.02 8.57
N LEU A 96 -9.74 7.78 7.65
CA LEU A 96 -8.33 8.13 7.57
C LEU A 96 -8.11 9.62 7.81
N TRP A 97 -6.87 10.02 7.85
CA TRP A 97 -6.43 11.38 7.62
C TRP A 97 -5.71 11.45 6.27
N GLY A 98 -5.91 12.52 5.55
CA GLY A 98 -5.34 12.66 4.22
C GLY A 98 -5.19 14.12 3.82
N TYR A 99 -5.10 14.33 2.52
CA TYR A 99 -4.97 15.66 1.96
C TYR A 99 -6.00 15.87 0.85
N ASN A 100 -6.69 17.00 0.88
CA ASN A 100 -7.67 17.40 -0.14
C ASN A 100 -8.72 16.33 -0.42
N GLY A 101 -9.26 15.70 0.64
CA GLY A 101 -10.33 14.72 0.55
C GLY A 101 -9.89 13.31 0.14
N GLN A 102 -8.59 12.99 0.09
CA GLN A 102 -8.15 11.63 -0.24
C GLN A 102 -6.94 11.17 0.58
N SER A 103 -6.75 9.86 0.66
CA SER A 103 -5.55 9.16 1.11
C SER A 103 -5.24 8.02 0.11
N PRO A 104 -4.00 7.94 -0.44
CA PRO A 104 -2.96 8.94 -0.33
C PRO A 104 -3.41 10.30 -0.83
N GLY A 105 -2.77 11.38 -0.36
CA GLY A 105 -3.00 12.71 -0.86
C GLY A 105 -2.75 12.86 -2.37
N PRO A 106 -3.24 13.92 -3.02
CA PRO A 106 -3.12 14.10 -4.46
C PRO A 106 -1.67 14.17 -4.91
N THR A 107 -1.37 13.60 -6.08
CA THR A 107 -0.04 13.67 -6.68
C THR A 107 0.31 15.10 -7.05
N ILE A 108 1.44 15.61 -6.56
CA ILE A 108 1.98 16.90 -6.95
C ILE A 108 2.88 16.69 -8.17
N GLU A 109 2.60 17.41 -9.26
CA GLU A 109 3.40 17.32 -10.49
C GLU A 109 4.02 18.68 -10.83
N VAL A 110 5.34 18.71 -10.97
CA VAL A 110 6.14 19.88 -11.32
C VAL A 110 7.19 19.52 -12.35
N VAL A 111 7.83 20.53 -12.94
CA VAL A 111 8.96 20.35 -13.86
C VAL A 111 10.24 20.87 -13.20
N GLU A 112 11.33 20.20 -13.43
CA GLU A 112 12.67 20.59 -12.97
C GLU A 112 12.96 22.07 -13.30
N GLY A 113 13.26 22.84 -12.25
CA GLY A 113 13.47 24.27 -12.30
C GLY A 113 12.16 25.09 -12.21
N ASP A 114 11.02 24.49 -11.91
CA ASP A 114 9.84 25.26 -11.49
C ASP A 114 10.06 25.86 -10.10
N ARG A 115 9.71 27.13 -9.92
CA ARG A 115 9.52 27.73 -8.60
C ARG A 115 8.14 27.35 -8.11
N VAL A 116 8.06 26.70 -6.95
CA VAL A 116 6.81 26.24 -6.35
C VAL A 116 6.52 26.97 -5.06
N ARG A 117 5.24 27.23 -4.81
CA ARG A 117 4.73 27.73 -3.53
C ARG A 117 3.58 26.84 -3.09
N ILE A 118 3.70 26.26 -1.92
CA ILE A 118 2.72 25.30 -1.42
C ILE A 118 2.17 25.80 -0.11
N PHE A 119 0.89 26.09 -0.09
CA PHE A 119 0.16 26.39 1.14
C PHE A 119 -0.31 25.08 1.75
N VAL A 120 -0.07 24.89 3.03
CA VAL A 120 -0.49 23.69 3.78
C VAL A 120 -1.39 24.15 4.92
N THR A 121 -2.68 23.85 4.80
CA THR A 121 -3.69 24.19 5.82
C THR A 121 -3.98 22.96 6.66
N ASN A 122 -3.92 23.10 7.97
CA ASN A 122 -4.25 22.04 8.91
C ASN A 122 -5.71 22.14 9.36
N ARG A 123 -6.53 21.16 8.97
CA ARG A 123 -7.91 20.94 9.45
C ARG A 123 -8.04 19.69 10.32
N LEU A 124 -6.92 19.10 10.70
CA LEU A 124 -6.92 17.98 11.65
C LEU A 124 -7.22 18.48 13.07
N PRO A 125 -7.64 17.57 13.97
CA PRO A 125 -7.80 17.91 15.40
C PRO A 125 -6.48 18.14 16.12
N GLU A 126 -5.35 17.77 15.48
CA GLU A 126 -4.00 17.84 16.04
C GLU A 126 -3.08 18.70 15.18
N GLN A 127 -1.94 19.06 15.76
CA GLN A 127 -0.88 19.74 15.01
C GLN A 127 -0.26 18.80 13.97
N THR A 128 0.22 19.35 12.86
CA THR A 128 0.90 18.60 11.80
C THR A 128 2.11 19.36 11.26
N SER A 129 2.80 18.79 10.31
CA SER A 129 3.77 19.44 9.42
C SER A 129 3.78 18.71 8.09
N ILE A 130 4.66 19.09 7.17
CA ILE A 130 4.87 18.36 5.94
C ILE A 130 6.36 18.35 5.59
N HIS A 131 6.88 17.16 5.32
CA HIS A 131 8.22 16.93 4.81
C HIS A 131 8.16 16.55 3.33
N TRP A 132 9.08 17.11 2.55
CA TRP A 132 9.21 16.88 1.10
C TRP A 132 10.28 15.82 0.87
N HIS A 133 9.91 14.58 1.08
CA HIS A 133 10.84 13.44 1.12
C HIS A 133 11.60 13.27 -0.19
N GLY A 134 12.92 13.41 -0.10
CA GLY A 134 13.84 13.29 -1.22
C GLY A 134 14.05 14.56 -2.05
N GLN A 135 13.28 15.63 -1.84
CA GLN A 135 13.47 16.90 -2.52
C GLN A 135 14.61 17.71 -1.86
N PRO A 136 15.59 18.21 -2.64
CA PRO A 136 16.63 19.09 -2.09
C PRO A 136 16.05 20.50 -1.91
N VAL A 137 15.53 20.77 -0.71
CA VAL A 137 14.92 22.04 -0.31
C VAL A 137 15.83 22.85 0.61
N PRO A 138 15.63 24.18 0.76
CA PRO A 138 16.26 24.93 1.84
C PRO A 138 15.87 24.35 3.21
N ASN A 139 16.81 24.29 4.15
CA ASN A 139 16.59 23.66 5.46
C ASN A 139 15.33 24.16 6.18
N GLY A 140 15.04 25.45 6.16
CA GLY A 140 13.80 26.01 6.75
C GLY A 140 12.49 25.65 6.04
N MET A 141 12.55 24.91 4.90
CA MET A 141 11.42 24.40 4.15
C MET A 141 11.27 22.87 4.26
N ASP A 142 12.11 22.23 5.07
CA ASP A 142 12.21 20.78 5.19
C ASP A 142 11.04 20.11 5.94
N GLY A 143 10.40 20.87 6.82
CA GLY A 143 9.13 20.46 7.43
C GLY A 143 9.24 19.63 8.71
N VAL A 144 10.43 19.47 9.29
CA VAL A 144 10.64 18.73 10.53
C VAL A 144 10.23 19.58 11.74
N THR A 145 9.16 19.17 12.39
CA THR A 145 8.63 19.88 13.57
C THR A 145 9.64 19.93 14.71
N GLY A 146 9.86 21.13 15.25
CA GLY A 146 10.79 21.37 16.36
C GLY A 146 12.25 21.51 15.93
N LEU A 147 12.61 21.08 14.71
CA LEU A 147 13.97 21.22 14.19
C LEU A 147 14.05 22.34 13.15
N THR A 148 13.28 22.25 12.07
CA THR A 148 13.35 23.21 10.96
C THR A 148 12.18 24.19 10.94
N GLN A 149 11.11 23.89 11.66
CA GLN A 149 9.92 24.74 11.79
C GLN A 149 9.11 24.43 13.06
N PRO A 150 8.23 25.35 13.51
CA PRO A 150 7.19 25.00 14.47
C PRO A 150 6.08 24.17 13.79
N ALA A 151 5.33 23.39 14.60
CA ALA A 151 4.19 22.65 14.08
C ALA A 151 3.09 23.55 13.54
N ILE A 152 2.38 23.09 12.52
CA ILE A 152 1.18 23.73 11.99
C ILE A 152 0.01 23.36 12.90
N LYS A 153 -0.43 24.28 13.75
CA LYS A 153 -1.56 24.07 14.66
C LYS A 153 -2.90 23.95 13.90
N PRO A 154 -3.92 23.29 14.48
CA PRO A 154 -5.26 23.25 13.90
C PRO A 154 -5.75 24.63 13.45
N GLY A 155 -6.33 24.72 12.27
CA GLY A 155 -6.83 25.95 11.64
C GLY A 155 -5.76 26.90 11.10
N LYS A 156 -4.47 26.52 11.14
CA LYS A 156 -3.38 27.37 10.62
C LYS A 156 -2.91 26.89 9.26
N THR A 157 -2.34 27.83 8.49
CA THR A 157 -1.74 27.58 7.18
C THR A 157 -0.28 28.01 7.19
N PHE A 158 0.60 27.14 6.73
CA PHE A 158 2.00 27.45 6.47
C PHE A 158 2.25 27.50 4.97
N MET A 159 3.27 28.25 4.58
CA MET A 159 3.69 28.39 3.19
C MET A 159 5.11 27.88 3.04
N TYR A 160 5.31 27.03 2.04
CA TYR A 160 6.61 26.50 1.63
C TYR A 160 6.92 27.01 0.23
N GLU A 161 8.11 27.55 0.01
CA GLU A 161 8.49 28.08 -1.30
C GLU A 161 9.93 27.73 -1.63
N PHE A 162 10.11 26.97 -2.72
CA PHE A 162 11.44 26.50 -3.15
C PHE A 162 11.43 26.15 -4.66
N ASP A 163 12.62 25.87 -5.20
CA ASP A 163 12.77 25.41 -6.58
C ASP A 163 12.79 23.87 -6.63
N ALA A 164 12.04 23.27 -7.55
CA ALA A 164 12.10 21.85 -7.85
C ALA A 164 13.40 21.54 -8.60
N LYS A 165 14.42 21.11 -7.90
CA LYS A 165 15.80 21.02 -8.43
C LYS A 165 16.15 19.72 -9.13
N ARG A 166 15.43 18.64 -8.83
CA ARG A 166 15.80 17.30 -9.29
C ARG A 166 14.60 16.55 -9.87
N ALA A 167 14.74 16.06 -11.10
CA ALA A 167 13.74 15.21 -11.72
C ALA A 167 13.74 13.81 -11.10
N GLY A 168 12.55 13.25 -10.88
CA GLY A 168 12.39 11.92 -10.27
C GLY A 168 11.02 11.71 -9.65
N THR A 169 10.93 10.66 -8.87
CA THR A 169 9.77 10.30 -8.05
C THR A 169 10.11 10.53 -6.60
N PHE A 170 9.25 11.22 -5.88
CA PHE A 170 9.42 11.62 -4.50
C PHE A 170 8.10 11.46 -3.75
N MET A 171 8.10 11.72 -2.44
CA MET A 171 6.94 11.59 -1.59
C MET A 171 6.77 12.86 -0.74
N TYR A 172 5.62 13.03 -0.13
CA TYR A 172 5.41 13.98 0.95
C TYR A 172 4.61 13.33 2.06
N HIS A 173 4.94 13.64 3.30
CA HIS A 173 4.30 13.10 4.48
C HIS A 173 4.48 14.02 5.69
N PRO A 174 3.69 13.90 6.79
CA PRO A 174 3.91 14.68 7.99
C PRO A 174 5.23 14.29 8.67
N HIS A 175 5.81 15.23 9.41
CA HIS A 175 6.94 15.03 10.30
C HIS A 175 6.66 15.67 11.67
N ALA A 176 5.40 15.54 12.10
CA ALA A 176 4.88 15.84 13.43
C ALA A 176 3.98 14.66 13.82
N ASP A 177 4.25 14.02 14.95
CA ASP A 177 3.58 12.77 15.34
C ASP A 177 3.47 11.77 14.19
N GLU A 178 4.61 11.53 13.58
CA GLU A 178 4.74 10.79 12.31
C GLU A 178 4.11 9.39 12.41
N MET A 179 4.33 8.69 13.53
CA MET A 179 3.80 7.36 13.76
C MET A 179 2.27 7.32 13.64
N VAL A 180 1.58 8.24 14.29
CA VAL A 180 0.10 8.30 14.23
C VAL A 180 -0.37 8.77 12.87
N GLN A 181 0.19 9.87 12.36
CA GLN A 181 -0.32 10.51 11.14
C GLN A 181 -0.06 9.65 9.90
N MET A 182 1.07 8.93 9.83
CA MET A 182 1.36 7.97 8.77
C MET A 182 0.43 6.75 8.84
N ALA A 183 0.22 6.19 10.04
CA ALA A 183 -0.71 5.07 10.24
C ALA A 183 -2.15 5.45 9.88
N MET A 184 -2.53 6.72 10.05
CA MET A 184 -3.82 7.27 9.62
C MET A 184 -3.90 7.56 8.12
N GLY A 185 -2.81 7.36 7.34
CA GLY A 185 -2.82 7.47 5.88
C GLY A 185 -2.34 8.80 5.29
N MET A 186 -1.71 9.66 6.10
CA MET A 186 -1.21 10.97 5.65
C MET A 186 0.10 10.82 4.87
N MET A 187 -0.01 10.71 3.57
CA MET A 187 1.12 10.60 2.65
C MET A 187 0.66 10.97 1.24
N GLY A 188 1.61 11.28 0.36
CA GLY A 188 1.32 11.50 -1.04
C GLY A 188 2.57 11.45 -1.91
N THR A 189 2.38 11.45 -3.22
CA THR A 189 3.46 11.42 -4.20
C THR A 189 3.80 12.79 -4.73
N TRP A 190 5.08 12.98 -4.98
CA TRP A 190 5.61 14.16 -5.67
C TRP A 190 6.40 13.71 -6.89
N ILE A 191 6.04 14.24 -8.05
CA ILE A 191 6.72 13.96 -9.31
C ILE A 191 7.36 15.24 -9.83
N THR A 192 8.67 15.19 -10.02
CA THR A 192 9.37 16.23 -10.77
C THR A 192 9.73 15.68 -12.14
N HIS A 193 9.09 16.23 -13.17
CA HIS A 193 9.37 15.88 -14.56
C HIS A 193 10.68 16.50 -15.02
N PRO A 194 11.44 15.84 -15.91
CA PRO A 194 12.65 16.43 -16.48
C PRO A 194 12.35 17.72 -17.23
N LYS A 195 13.23 18.70 -17.14
CA LYS A 195 13.14 19.96 -17.91
C LYS A 195 13.07 19.72 -19.41
N ASN A 196 13.77 18.71 -19.89
CA ASN A 196 13.67 18.26 -21.27
C ASN A 196 12.60 17.16 -21.38
N ILE A 197 11.41 17.51 -21.90
CA ILE A 197 10.29 16.60 -22.08
C ILE A 197 10.62 15.37 -22.97
N LYS A 198 11.63 15.48 -23.84
CA LYS A 198 12.11 14.36 -24.65
C LYS A 198 13.06 13.43 -23.91
N PHE A 199 13.46 13.78 -22.69
CA PHE A 199 14.29 12.91 -21.86
C PHE A 199 13.44 11.77 -21.31
N MET A 200 13.78 10.53 -21.66
CA MET A 200 13.09 9.31 -21.25
C MET A 200 11.55 9.37 -21.47
N PRO A 201 11.10 9.59 -22.70
CA PRO A 201 9.67 9.66 -22.98
C PRO A 201 9.02 8.30 -22.75
N VAL A 202 7.79 8.33 -22.23
CA VAL A 202 6.93 7.15 -22.08
C VAL A 202 5.53 7.46 -22.63
N ASP A 203 4.80 6.42 -23.04
CA ASP A 203 3.43 6.56 -23.51
C ASP A 203 2.43 6.54 -22.36
N ARG A 204 2.73 5.77 -21.31
CA ARG A 204 1.95 5.63 -20.07
C ARG A 204 2.87 5.74 -18.88
N ASP A 205 2.43 6.50 -17.86
CA ASP A 205 3.17 6.71 -16.62
C ASP A 205 2.21 6.56 -15.45
N PHE A 206 2.42 5.57 -14.59
CA PHE A 206 1.58 5.26 -13.44
C PHE A 206 2.36 5.46 -12.14
N VAL A 207 1.65 5.74 -11.05
CA VAL A 207 2.27 5.83 -9.73
C VAL A 207 1.47 5.07 -8.69
N PHE A 208 2.18 4.36 -7.83
CA PHE A 208 1.67 3.66 -6.66
C PHE A 208 2.40 4.13 -5.40
N LEU A 209 1.65 4.56 -4.42
CA LEU A 209 2.13 4.71 -3.06
C LEU A 209 1.74 3.47 -2.28
N LEU A 210 2.75 2.82 -1.70
CA LEU A 210 2.59 1.58 -0.93
C LEU A 210 2.28 1.96 0.51
N ASN A 211 1.19 1.43 1.05
CA ASN A 211 0.77 1.68 2.41
C ASN A 211 0.19 0.43 3.05
N ALA A 212 0.11 0.43 4.39
CA ALA A 212 -0.43 -0.67 5.18
C ALA A 212 -1.29 -0.13 6.32
N TYR A 213 -2.34 -0.86 6.67
CA TYR A 213 -3.26 -0.53 7.75
C TYR A 213 -3.56 -1.76 8.59
N ASP A 214 -3.85 -1.52 9.86
CA ASP A 214 -4.44 -2.50 10.76
C ASP A 214 -5.81 -1.97 11.20
N ILE A 215 -6.88 -2.56 10.66
CA ILE A 215 -8.27 -2.16 10.92
C ILE A 215 -9.01 -3.40 11.41
N ASP A 216 -9.52 -3.35 12.64
CA ASP A 216 -10.29 -4.48 13.17
C ASP A 216 -11.58 -4.71 12.38
N PRO A 217 -11.98 -5.97 12.19
CA PRO A 217 -13.28 -6.30 11.62
C PRO A 217 -14.42 -5.55 12.32
N GLY A 218 -15.33 -4.98 11.53
CA GLY A 218 -16.45 -4.17 12.06
C GLY A 218 -16.06 -2.76 12.47
N SER A 219 -14.78 -2.37 12.38
CA SER A 219 -14.32 -1.01 12.66
C SER A 219 -13.99 -0.24 11.38
N TYR A 220 -13.73 1.06 11.51
CA TYR A 220 -13.43 1.95 10.38
C TYR A 220 -12.09 2.66 10.52
N THR A 221 -11.51 2.66 11.71
CA THR A 221 -10.31 3.46 11.99
C THR A 221 -9.10 2.57 12.20
N PRO A 222 -7.95 2.87 11.55
CA PRO A 222 -6.72 2.12 11.75
C PRO A 222 -6.21 2.20 13.20
N LYS A 223 -5.60 1.12 13.66
CA LYS A 223 -4.80 1.11 14.87
C LYS A 223 -3.45 1.76 14.60
N VAL A 224 -3.18 2.85 15.27
CA VAL A 224 -1.96 3.65 15.03
C VAL A 224 -0.70 3.09 15.71
N ASN A 225 -0.86 2.14 16.61
CA ASN A 225 0.24 1.51 17.35
C ASN A 225 0.76 0.21 16.73
N THR A 226 0.17 -0.25 15.63
CA THR A 226 0.62 -1.45 14.92
C THR A 226 1.89 -1.15 14.14
N MET A 227 2.93 -1.98 14.33
CA MET A 227 4.24 -1.81 13.70
C MET A 227 4.56 -2.88 12.64
N LEU A 228 4.04 -4.10 12.79
CA LEU A 228 4.38 -5.23 11.94
C LEU A 228 3.17 -6.00 11.43
N ASP A 229 2.20 -6.26 12.29
CA ASP A 229 1.07 -7.17 12.02
C ASP A 229 -0.11 -6.45 11.37
N PHE A 230 0.14 -5.79 10.25
CA PHE A 230 -0.89 -5.17 9.43
C PHE A 230 -1.77 -6.21 8.76
N ASN A 231 -3.06 -5.91 8.64
CA ASN A 231 -4.04 -6.80 8.00
C ASN A 231 -4.51 -6.33 6.62
N LEU A 232 -4.17 -5.10 6.22
CA LEU A 232 -4.47 -4.53 4.91
C LEU A 232 -3.20 -3.93 4.28
N TRP A 233 -2.76 -4.54 3.19
CA TRP A 233 -1.62 -4.10 2.40
C TRP A 233 -2.13 -3.49 1.10
N THR A 234 -1.76 -2.25 0.79
CA THR A 234 -2.48 -1.45 -0.19
C THR A 234 -1.60 -0.86 -1.28
N PHE A 235 -2.17 -0.73 -2.47
CA PHE A 235 -1.73 0.19 -3.52
C PHE A 235 -2.64 1.43 -3.51
N ASN A 236 -2.09 2.63 -3.29
CA ASN A 236 -2.83 3.87 -3.21
C ASN A 236 -4.02 3.81 -2.21
N SER A 237 -3.77 3.23 -1.02
CA SER A 237 -4.76 3.00 0.04
C SER A 237 -5.99 2.21 -0.44
N ARG A 238 -5.79 1.27 -1.35
CA ARG A 238 -6.81 0.32 -1.79
C ARG A 238 -6.26 -1.10 -1.84
N VAL A 239 -7.17 -2.05 -1.72
CA VAL A 239 -6.89 -3.47 -1.86
C VAL A 239 -7.71 -4.04 -3.02
N PHE A 240 -7.20 -5.07 -3.69
CA PHE A 240 -7.94 -5.75 -4.74
C PHE A 240 -9.26 -6.35 -4.19
N PRO A 241 -10.40 -6.24 -4.88
CA PRO A 241 -10.59 -5.77 -6.26
C PRO A 241 -10.88 -4.26 -6.38
N GLY A 242 -10.67 -3.46 -5.34
CA GLY A 242 -10.90 -2.02 -5.34
C GLY A 242 -9.83 -1.20 -6.08
N ILE A 243 -8.77 -1.83 -6.58
CA ILE A 243 -7.70 -1.17 -7.33
C ILE A 243 -8.02 -1.26 -8.83
N ASP A 244 -8.11 -0.10 -9.51
CA ASP A 244 -8.31 -0.05 -10.94
C ASP A 244 -7.16 -0.75 -11.69
N PRO A 245 -7.41 -1.39 -12.85
CA PRO A 245 -6.36 -1.96 -13.67
C PRO A 245 -5.53 -0.88 -14.37
N MET A 246 -4.27 -1.16 -14.62
CA MET A 246 -3.45 -0.38 -15.54
C MET A 246 -3.83 -0.75 -16.97
N VAL A 247 -4.49 0.15 -17.69
CA VAL A 247 -4.87 -0.05 -19.09
C VAL A 247 -3.79 0.49 -20.01
N VAL A 248 -3.28 -0.36 -20.90
CA VAL A 248 -2.09 -0.09 -21.69
C VAL A 248 -2.33 -0.52 -23.15
N ARG A 249 -1.88 0.28 -24.09
CA ARG A 249 -1.91 -0.05 -25.50
C ARG A 249 -0.69 -0.93 -25.86
N LYS A 250 -0.88 -1.91 -26.71
CA LYS A 250 0.23 -2.72 -27.22
C LYS A 250 1.34 -1.86 -27.81
N ASN A 251 2.58 -2.19 -27.46
CA ASN A 251 3.82 -1.50 -27.81
C ASN A 251 4.02 -0.13 -27.12
N ASP A 252 3.13 0.29 -26.22
CA ASP A 252 3.41 1.45 -25.38
C ASP A 252 4.67 1.20 -24.53
N ARG A 253 5.50 2.22 -24.39
CA ARG A 253 6.52 2.28 -23.35
C ARG A 253 5.86 2.74 -22.06
N VAL A 254 5.83 1.87 -21.09
CA VAL A 254 5.14 2.07 -19.82
C VAL A 254 6.13 2.30 -18.70
N ARG A 255 5.89 3.32 -17.88
CA ARG A 255 6.60 3.55 -16.63
C ARG A 255 5.65 3.31 -15.46
N ILE A 256 6.14 2.62 -14.45
CA ILE A 256 5.45 2.48 -13.16
C ILE A 256 6.39 2.99 -12.09
N ARG A 257 5.86 3.87 -11.24
CA ARG A 257 6.59 4.51 -10.13
C ARG A 257 6.06 3.99 -8.80
N PHE A 258 6.95 3.84 -7.85
CA PHE A 258 6.63 3.41 -6.49
C PHE A 258 7.21 4.36 -5.47
N GLY A 259 6.45 4.60 -4.40
CA GLY A 259 6.95 5.14 -3.15
C GLY A 259 6.52 4.22 -2.01
N ASN A 260 7.41 3.90 -1.08
CA ASN A 260 7.10 3.02 0.03
C ASN A 260 7.20 3.79 1.36
N LEU A 261 6.05 3.99 2.00
CA LEU A 261 5.93 4.58 3.33
C LEU A 261 5.28 3.59 4.33
N THR A 262 5.47 2.29 4.10
CA THR A 262 5.11 1.23 5.05
C THR A 262 6.26 0.92 5.99
N MET A 263 6.07 -0.04 6.89
CA MET A 263 7.09 -0.48 7.84
C MET A 263 7.88 -1.72 7.35
N THR A 264 7.70 -2.13 6.08
CA THR A 264 8.42 -3.26 5.47
C THR A 264 8.71 -3.01 3.99
N ASN A 265 9.60 -3.81 3.41
CA ASN A 265 9.86 -3.77 1.98
C ASN A 265 8.77 -4.49 1.17
N HIS A 266 8.66 -4.17 -0.10
CA HIS A 266 7.73 -4.76 -1.03
C HIS A 266 8.43 -5.16 -2.32
N PRO A 267 8.66 -6.46 -2.56
CA PRO A 267 9.09 -6.96 -3.87
C PRO A 267 7.90 -6.94 -4.85
N ILE A 268 7.90 -6.00 -5.78
CA ILE A 268 6.82 -5.80 -6.76
C ILE A 268 7.13 -6.56 -8.04
N HIS A 269 6.22 -7.46 -8.42
CA HIS A 269 6.36 -8.36 -9.55
C HIS A 269 5.37 -8.04 -10.68
N LEU A 270 5.86 -8.09 -11.91
CA LEU A 270 5.07 -7.98 -13.13
C LEU A 270 5.13 -9.29 -13.92
N HIS A 271 3.97 -9.87 -14.19
CA HIS A 271 3.87 -11.05 -15.04
C HIS A 271 4.08 -10.74 -16.53
N GLY A 272 4.61 -11.71 -17.26
CA GLY A 272 4.66 -11.73 -18.72
C GLY A 272 5.61 -10.73 -19.38
N HIS A 273 6.33 -9.92 -18.62
CA HIS A 273 7.25 -8.91 -19.11
C HIS A 273 8.50 -8.80 -18.22
N GLU A 274 9.63 -8.56 -18.87
CA GLU A 274 10.82 -8.03 -18.24
C GLU A 274 10.75 -6.50 -18.25
N PHE A 275 11.24 -5.86 -17.20
CA PHE A 275 11.35 -4.41 -17.09
C PHE A 275 12.77 -3.99 -16.71
N GLN A 276 13.10 -2.73 -16.93
CA GLN A 276 14.32 -2.12 -16.42
C GLN A 276 14.02 -1.22 -15.23
N VAL A 277 14.88 -1.25 -14.20
CA VAL A 277 14.88 -0.24 -13.16
C VAL A 277 15.51 1.03 -13.73
N THR A 278 14.70 2.08 -13.84
CA THR A 278 15.07 3.34 -14.50
C THR A 278 15.15 4.53 -13.54
N GLY A 279 14.67 4.38 -12.32
CA GLY A 279 14.73 5.40 -11.27
C GLY A 279 14.84 4.82 -9.88
N THR A 280 15.52 5.55 -9.01
CA THR A 280 15.64 5.29 -7.58
C THR A 280 15.19 6.54 -6.82
N ASP A 281 15.23 6.49 -5.49
CA ASP A 281 15.05 7.66 -4.61
C ASP A 281 16.09 8.77 -4.86
N GLY A 282 17.24 8.42 -5.42
CA GLY A 282 18.28 9.36 -5.87
C GLY A 282 17.99 10.05 -7.19
N GLY A 283 16.96 9.65 -7.93
CA GLY A 283 16.62 10.17 -9.26
C GLY A 283 16.78 9.13 -10.36
N TRP A 284 17.01 9.57 -11.59
CA TRP A 284 17.09 8.69 -12.75
C TRP A 284 18.40 7.90 -12.81
N VAL A 285 18.28 6.59 -13.08
CA VAL A 285 19.42 5.72 -13.35
C VAL A 285 19.92 5.99 -14.77
N PRO A 286 21.20 6.28 -14.97
CA PRO A 286 21.80 6.45 -16.29
C PRO A 286 21.53 5.22 -17.18
N PRO A 287 21.29 5.37 -18.48
CA PRO A 287 20.97 4.24 -19.37
C PRO A 287 21.96 3.08 -19.31
N THR A 288 23.24 3.38 -19.14
CA THR A 288 24.33 2.38 -19.03
C THR A 288 24.39 1.63 -17.70
N ALA A 289 23.65 2.11 -16.69
CA ALA A 289 23.59 1.52 -15.35
C ALA A 289 22.20 0.90 -15.03
N ARG A 290 21.31 0.82 -16.00
CA ARG A 290 20.01 0.15 -15.85
C ARG A 290 20.19 -1.35 -15.94
N TRP A 291 19.40 -2.07 -15.16
CA TRP A 291 19.44 -3.53 -15.14
C TRP A 291 18.03 -4.12 -15.30
N PRO A 292 17.93 -5.32 -15.93
CA PRO A 292 16.66 -6.00 -16.11
C PRO A 292 16.22 -6.71 -14.82
N GLU A 293 14.92 -6.68 -14.55
CA GLU A 293 14.27 -7.43 -13.48
C GLU A 293 12.87 -7.88 -13.93
N VAL A 294 12.27 -8.78 -13.18
CA VAL A 294 10.85 -9.13 -13.23
C VAL A 294 10.17 -8.89 -11.88
N THR A 295 10.99 -8.66 -10.85
CA THR A 295 10.57 -8.30 -9.49
C THR A 295 11.55 -7.28 -8.94
N THR A 296 11.06 -6.12 -8.53
CA THR A 296 11.90 -5.06 -7.94
C THR A 296 11.55 -4.84 -6.48
N ASP A 297 12.57 -4.77 -5.62
CA ASP A 297 12.35 -4.47 -4.21
C ASP A 297 12.26 -2.95 -3.98
N VAL A 298 11.23 -2.56 -3.22
CA VAL A 298 11.03 -1.17 -2.78
C VAL A 298 11.16 -1.16 -1.25
N ALA A 299 12.32 -0.78 -0.76
CA ALA A 299 12.56 -0.72 0.67
C ALA A 299 11.80 0.44 1.34
N VAL A 300 11.69 0.41 2.67
CA VAL A 300 11.05 1.46 3.47
C VAL A 300 11.70 2.81 3.20
N GLY A 301 10.91 3.85 2.97
CA GLY A 301 11.38 5.20 2.66
C GLY A 301 11.95 5.36 1.24
N GLN A 302 11.93 4.33 0.40
CA GLN A 302 12.51 4.40 -0.94
C GLN A 302 11.46 4.61 -2.04
N MET A 303 11.92 5.17 -3.15
CA MET A 303 11.22 5.24 -4.42
C MET A 303 11.91 4.37 -5.46
N ARG A 304 11.12 3.82 -6.38
CA ARG A 304 11.58 3.10 -7.57
C ARG A 304 10.78 3.53 -8.79
N ALA A 305 11.38 3.47 -9.94
CA ALA A 305 10.69 3.55 -11.21
C ALA A 305 11.17 2.41 -12.12
N ILE A 306 10.22 1.73 -12.74
CA ILE A 306 10.47 0.66 -13.70
C ILE A 306 9.88 1.03 -15.06
N GLU A 307 10.48 0.56 -16.14
CA GLU A 307 9.97 0.74 -17.49
C GLU A 307 10.02 -0.57 -18.28
N PHE A 308 8.95 -0.83 -19.04
CA PHE A 308 8.85 -1.96 -19.95
C PHE A 308 8.15 -1.58 -21.25
N ILE A 309 8.27 -2.43 -22.26
CA ILE A 309 7.50 -2.33 -23.51
C ILE A 309 6.33 -3.32 -23.42
N ALA A 310 5.11 -2.82 -23.56
CA ALA A 310 3.88 -3.61 -23.48
C ALA A 310 3.64 -4.42 -24.78
N ASN A 311 4.56 -5.31 -25.12
CA ASN A 311 4.56 -6.04 -26.39
C ASN A 311 3.79 -7.37 -26.38
N ASN A 312 3.30 -7.79 -25.21
CA ASN A 312 2.59 -9.06 -25.00
C ASN A 312 1.13 -8.78 -24.56
N PRO A 313 0.15 -8.78 -25.49
CA PRO A 313 -1.25 -8.52 -25.15
C PRO A 313 -1.83 -9.55 -24.18
N GLY A 314 -2.63 -9.09 -23.22
CA GLY A 314 -3.23 -9.96 -22.21
C GLY A 314 -3.70 -9.18 -20.98
N ASP A 315 -4.17 -9.93 -19.97
CA ASP A 315 -4.41 -9.46 -18.60
C ASP A 315 -3.31 -10.05 -17.72
N TRP A 316 -2.36 -9.22 -17.32
CA TRP A 316 -1.16 -9.63 -16.60
C TRP A 316 -1.27 -9.27 -15.13
N ALA A 317 -1.00 -10.21 -14.24
CA ALA A 317 -0.93 -9.95 -12.81
C ALA A 317 0.21 -8.97 -12.49
N PHE A 318 -0.06 -8.07 -11.57
CA PHE A 318 0.89 -7.11 -11.01
C PHE A 318 0.67 -7.02 -9.52
N HIS A 319 1.67 -7.42 -8.73
CA HIS A 319 1.46 -7.58 -7.29
C HIS A 319 2.75 -7.56 -6.47
N CYS A 320 2.62 -7.37 -5.16
CA CYS A 320 3.69 -7.65 -4.21
C CYS A 320 3.92 -9.16 -4.12
N HIS A 321 5.19 -9.63 -4.14
CA HIS A 321 5.50 -11.06 -4.12
C HIS A 321 5.61 -11.65 -2.69
N LYS A 322 5.34 -10.86 -1.65
CA LYS A 322 5.06 -11.39 -0.32
C LYS A 322 3.62 -11.90 -0.29
N SER A 323 3.41 -13.21 -0.21
CA SER A 323 2.08 -13.82 -0.36
C SER A 323 1.06 -13.30 0.65
N HIS A 324 1.46 -13.03 1.89
CA HIS A 324 0.55 -12.44 2.89
C HIS A 324 0.17 -10.98 2.60
N HIS A 325 0.91 -10.25 1.74
CA HIS A 325 0.54 -8.92 1.27
C HIS A 325 -0.49 -8.94 0.13
N THR A 326 -0.72 -10.09 -0.48
CA THR A 326 -1.73 -10.31 -1.53
C THR A 326 -2.95 -11.07 -1.00
N MET A 327 -3.15 -11.03 0.30
CA MET A 327 -4.32 -11.55 0.98
C MET A 327 -4.88 -10.46 1.91
N ASN A 328 -6.20 -10.42 2.05
CA ASN A 328 -6.84 -9.52 3.00
C ASN A 328 -7.00 -10.27 4.33
N ALA A 329 -6.15 -9.97 5.29
CA ALA A 329 -6.11 -10.70 6.55
C ALA A 329 -7.11 -10.18 7.61
N MET A 330 -8.02 -9.24 7.23
CA MET A 330 -9.03 -8.72 8.16
C MET A 330 -9.89 -9.83 8.76
N GLY A 331 -9.78 -10.02 10.09
CA GLY A 331 -10.55 -11.01 10.82
C GLY A 331 -10.18 -12.47 10.56
N HIS A 332 -9.13 -12.71 9.79
CA HIS A 332 -8.73 -14.05 9.41
C HIS A 332 -7.32 -14.34 9.95
N GLN A 333 -7.23 -14.73 11.22
CA GLN A 333 -6.05 -15.47 11.66
C GLN A 333 -6.22 -16.90 11.19
N VAL A 334 -5.53 -17.28 10.13
CA VAL A 334 -5.58 -18.62 9.56
C VAL A 334 -4.34 -19.39 10.03
N PRO A 335 -4.37 -20.09 11.16
CA PRO A 335 -3.27 -20.93 11.55
C PRO A 335 -3.23 -22.15 10.62
N THR A 336 -2.03 -22.53 10.25
CA THR A 336 -1.80 -23.67 9.41
C THR A 336 -2.02 -24.95 10.21
N LEU A 337 -3.15 -25.61 10.00
CA LEU A 337 -3.41 -26.98 10.47
C LEU A 337 -3.28 -28.00 9.34
N LEU A 338 -2.57 -27.64 8.27
CA LEU A 338 -2.32 -28.49 7.12
C LEU A 338 -1.64 -29.79 7.54
N GLY A 339 -2.20 -30.92 7.13
CA GLY A 339 -1.70 -32.26 7.49
C GLY A 339 -1.97 -32.66 8.94
N VAL A 340 -2.67 -31.84 9.71
CA VAL A 340 -3.09 -32.15 11.08
C VAL A 340 -4.53 -32.64 11.07
N LYS A 341 -4.76 -33.85 11.58
CA LYS A 341 -6.11 -34.38 11.75
C LYS A 341 -6.88 -33.50 12.74
N GLN A 342 -7.99 -32.93 12.29
CA GLN A 342 -8.68 -31.87 13.02
C GLN A 342 -9.87 -32.39 13.84
N ASP A 343 -10.54 -33.47 13.39
CA ASP A 343 -11.74 -34.03 14.03
C ASP A 343 -12.70 -32.91 14.51
N ASP A 344 -12.94 -32.82 15.81
CA ASP A 344 -13.80 -31.79 16.44
C ASP A 344 -13.02 -30.50 16.86
N LEU A 345 -11.74 -30.40 16.50
CA LEU A 345 -10.88 -29.29 16.92
C LEU A 345 -11.36 -27.94 16.35
N VAL A 346 -11.77 -27.92 15.08
CA VAL A 346 -12.27 -26.71 14.40
C VAL A 346 -13.52 -26.20 15.09
N GLU A 347 -14.47 -27.10 15.42
CA GLU A 347 -15.69 -26.74 16.14
C GLU A 347 -15.39 -26.20 17.54
N LYS A 348 -14.48 -26.84 18.28
CA LYS A 348 -14.07 -26.38 19.61
C LYS A 348 -13.39 -25.02 19.57
N ILE A 349 -12.51 -24.78 18.60
CA ILE A 349 -11.83 -23.50 18.41
C ILE A 349 -12.86 -22.41 18.04
N GLY A 350 -13.75 -22.69 17.10
CA GLY A 350 -14.80 -21.75 16.68
C GLY A 350 -15.74 -21.34 17.84
N ASN A 351 -16.00 -22.26 18.76
CA ASN A 351 -16.78 -21.96 19.97
C ASN A 351 -16.03 -21.11 21.00
N LEU A 352 -14.70 -21.21 21.03
CA LEU A 352 -13.85 -20.42 21.96
C LEU A 352 -13.42 -19.08 21.38
N VAL A 353 -13.20 -19.03 20.06
CA VAL A 353 -12.75 -17.86 19.34
C VAL A 353 -13.58 -17.78 18.05
N PRO A 354 -14.76 -17.14 18.08
CA PRO A 354 -15.72 -17.16 16.97
C PRO A 354 -15.19 -16.67 15.61
N ASP A 355 -14.20 -15.76 15.66
CA ASP A 355 -13.60 -15.16 14.44
C ASP A 355 -12.36 -15.92 13.96
N TYR A 356 -12.06 -17.07 14.54
CA TYR A 356 -10.90 -17.87 14.21
C TYR A 356 -11.24 -18.89 13.12
N MET A 357 -10.58 -18.76 11.97
CA MET A 357 -10.78 -19.67 10.83
C MET A 357 -9.51 -20.48 10.58
N PRO A 358 -9.43 -21.75 11.06
CA PRO A 358 -8.30 -22.60 10.73
C PRO A 358 -8.34 -23.04 9.27
N MET A 359 -7.18 -23.18 8.64
CA MET A 359 -7.09 -23.89 7.35
C MET A 359 -7.43 -25.35 7.57
N GLY A 360 -8.22 -25.94 6.66
CA GLY A 360 -8.56 -27.37 6.68
C GLY A 360 -7.34 -28.28 6.66
N GLU A 361 -7.53 -29.57 6.89
CA GLU A 361 -6.45 -30.59 6.90
C GLU A 361 -5.68 -30.61 5.58
N THR A 362 -6.33 -30.30 4.47
CA THR A 362 -5.78 -30.23 3.11
C THR A 362 -5.43 -28.82 2.67
N GLY A 363 -5.51 -27.83 3.58
CA GLY A 363 -5.23 -26.43 3.31
C GLY A 363 -6.32 -25.79 2.45
N MET A 364 -5.92 -24.93 1.50
CA MET A 364 -6.85 -24.22 0.60
C MET A 364 -7.66 -25.16 -0.30
N ALA A 365 -7.28 -26.42 -0.45
CA ALA A 365 -8.02 -27.38 -1.29
C ALA A 365 -9.45 -27.64 -0.81
N GLU A 366 -9.71 -27.58 0.50
CA GLU A 366 -11.05 -27.70 1.06
C GLU A 366 -11.87 -26.37 0.93
N MET A 367 -11.18 -25.28 0.67
CA MET A 367 -11.77 -23.97 0.49
C MET A 367 -12.09 -23.66 -0.99
N THR A 368 -11.97 -24.65 -1.89
CA THR A 368 -12.18 -24.50 -3.34
C THR A 368 -13.61 -24.18 -3.74
N ASP A 369 -14.59 -24.35 -2.85
CA ASP A 369 -15.90 -23.76 -3.06
C ASP A 369 -15.93 -22.31 -2.53
N MET A 370 -15.27 -21.42 -3.27
CA MET A 370 -15.23 -19.99 -2.94
C MET A 370 -16.63 -19.35 -2.88
N LYS A 371 -17.68 -19.98 -3.39
CA LYS A 371 -19.06 -19.59 -3.11
C LYS A 371 -19.41 -19.74 -1.63
N SER A 372 -18.89 -20.75 -0.96
CA SER A 372 -19.09 -20.93 0.48
C SER A 372 -18.35 -19.87 1.30
N MET A 373 -17.16 -19.46 0.89
CA MET A 373 -16.41 -18.39 1.54
C MET A 373 -17.02 -17.01 1.30
N MET A 374 -17.54 -16.75 0.09
CA MET A 374 -18.26 -15.51 -0.21
C MET A 374 -19.62 -15.41 0.51
N ASN A 375 -20.15 -16.51 0.97
CA ASN A 375 -21.43 -16.59 1.68
C ASN A 375 -21.29 -16.68 3.20
N MET A 376 -20.06 -16.70 3.74
CA MET A 376 -19.90 -16.63 5.20
C MET A 376 -20.28 -15.23 5.68
N PRO A 377 -21.02 -15.13 6.79
CA PRO A 377 -21.35 -13.84 7.38
C PRO A 377 -20.07 -13.21 7.92
N LEU A 378 -19.52 -12.28 7.16
CA LEU A 378 -18.42 -11.45 7.64
C LEU A 378 -18.96 -10.33 8.53
N PRO A 379 -18.19 -9.85 9.51
CA PRO A 379 -18.51 -8.63 10.23
C PRO A 379 -18.75 -7.46 9.26
N GLU A 380 -19.52 -6.47 9.69
CA GLU A 380 -19.73 -5.24 8.91
C GLU A 380 -18.35 -4.62 8.57
N ASN A 381 -18.27 -3.92 7.45
CA ASN A 381 -17.06 -3.21 6.99
C ASN A 381 -15.80 -4.10 6.93
N THR A 382 -15.97 -5.34 6.54
CA THR A 382 -14.89 -6.33 6.41
C THR A 382 -14.86 -6.86 4.97
N ILE A 383 -13.69 -7.23 4.47
CA ILE A 383 -13.52 -7.83 3.15
C ILE A 383 -13.03 -9.28 3.28
N PRO A 384 -13.49 -10.18 2.40
CA PRO A 384 -12.96 -11.54 2.34
C PRO A 384 -11.46 -11.57 2.06
N MET A 385 -10.79 -12.65 2.42
CA MET A 385 -9.35 -12.85 2.21
C MET A 385 -8.96 -12.77 0.73
N THR A 386 -9.79 -13.32 -0.16
CA THR A 386 -9.68 -13.25 -1.62
C THR A 386 -11.03 -12.83 -2.20
N THR A 387 -11.07 -11.90 -3.14
CA THR A 387 -12.32 -11.20 -3.47
C THR A 387 -12.57 -10.98 -4.94
N GLY A 388 -11.63 -11.29 -5.79
CA GLY A 388 -11.74 -11.01 -7.22
C GLY A 388 -12.32 -12.17 -8.02
N THR A 389 -13.00 -11.85 -9.12
CA THR A 389 -13.45 -12.85 -10.10
C THR A 389 -12.83 -12.56 -11.46
N GLY A 390 -12.10 -13.53 -12.01
CA GLY A 390 -11.56 -13.53 -13.37
C GLY A 390 -12.47 -14.28 -14.35
N GLN A 391 -12.04 -14.35 -15.59
CA GLN A 391 -12.79 -15.07 -16.64
C GLN A 391 -12.85 -16.59 -16.44
N TYR A 392 -11.96 -17.16 -15.62
CA TYR A 392 -11.91 -18.60 -15.33
C TYR A 392 -12.33 -18.94 -13.91
N GLY A 393 -12.91 -18.01 -13.19
CA GLY A 393 -13.36 -18.21 -11.82
C GLY A 393 -12.75 -17.17 -10.88
N ALA A 394 -12.74 -17.53 -9.61
CA ALA A 394 -12.21 -16.67 -8.57
C ALA A 394 -10.70 -16.49 -8.69
N ILE A 395 -10.22 -15.32 -8.31
CA ILE A 395 -8.80 -15.00 -8.24
C ILE A 395 -8.36 -15.14 -6.78
N ASP A 396 -7.42 -16.05 -6.51
CA ASP A 396 -6.87 -16.30 -5.16
C ASP A 396 -5.87 -15.20 -4.75
N MET A 397 -6.31 -13.94 -4.91
CA MET A 397 -5.52 -12.77 -4.57
C MET A 397 -6.41 -11.67 -4.00
N GLY A 398 -5.83 -10.89 -3.10
CA GLY A 398 -6.37 -9.68 -2.50
C GLY A 398 -5.25 -8.67 -2.28
N GLY A 399 -5.42 -7.74 -1.35
CA GLY A 399 -4.36 -6.81 -0.94
C GLY A 399 -3.68 -6.07 -2.10
N MET A 400 -2.36 -6.13 -2.11
CA MET A 400 -1.51 -5.46 -3.12
C MET A 400 -1.45 -6.23 -4.43
N PHE A 401 -2.59 -6.33 -5.10
CA PHE A 401 -2.75 -6.97 -6.41
C PHE A 401 -3.57 -6.08 -7.35
N THR A 402 -3.19 -6.03 -8.61
CA THR A 402 -4.00 -5.49 -9.72
C THR A 402 -3.57 -6.12 -11.03
N THR A 403 -4.12 -5.67 -12.16
CA THR A 403 -3.79 -6.19 -13.48
C THR A 403 -3.24 -5.11 -14.40
N VAL A 404 -2.33 -5.51 -15.29
CA VAL A 404 -1.94 -4.73 -16.47
C VAL A 404 -2.69 -5.29 -17.66
N LYS A 405 -3.63 -4.53 -18.21
CA LYS A 405 -4.46 -4.93 -19.36
C LYS A 405 -3.91 -4.35 -20.63
N ILE A 406 -3.24 -5.17 -21.43
CA ILE A 406 -2.61 -4.77 -22.70
C ILE A 406 -3.50 -5.14 -23.86
N ARG A 407 -3.89 -4.15 -24.68
CA ARG A 407 -4.78 -4.33 -25.81
C ARG A 407 -4.24 -3.71 -27.09
N ASP A 408 -4.54 -4.34 -28.21
CA ASP A 408 -4.42 -3.72 -29.53
C ASP A 408 -5.57 -2.71 -29.74
N GLY A 409 -5.32 -1.69 -30.53
CA GLY A 409 -6.36 -0.78 -31.04
C GLY A 409 -6.92 0.23 -30.02
N LEU A 410 -6.36 0.33 -28.81
CA LEU A 410 -6.75 1.38 -27.85
C LEU A 410 -6.30 2.76 -28.33
N ALA A 411 -7.15 3.78 -28.10
CA ALA A 411 -6.74 5.17 -28.30
C ALA A 411 -5.63 5.57 -27.29
N ARG A 412 -4.81 6.54 -27.69
CA ARG A 412 -3.66 6.97 -26.86
C ARG A 412 -4.04 7.35 -25.42
N ASN A 413 -5.17 8.00 -25.24
CA ASN A 413 -5.64 8.50 -23.94
C ASN A 413 -6.81 7.68 -23.38
N ASP A 414 -7.01 6.45 -23.89
CA ASP A 414 -8.03 5.56 -23.37
C ASP A 414 -7.46 4.73 -22.21
N TYR A 415 -8.00 4.99 -21.00
CA TYR A 415 -7.66 4.28 -19.76
C TYR A 415 -8.86 3.52 -19.21
N LYS A 416 -9.95 3.43 -19.97
CA LYS A 416 -11.14 2.69 -19.56
C LYS A 416 -10.85 1.18 -19.58
N ASP A 417 -11.30 0.48 -18.53
CA ASP A 417 -11.16 -0.99 -18.48
C ASP A 417 -11.80 -1.65 -19.72
N PRO A 418 -11.00 -2.35 -20.55
CA PRO A 418 -11.48 -3.01 -21.74
C PRO A 418 -12.19 -4.36 -21.47
N GLY A 419 -12.35 -4.75 -20.19
CA GLY A 419 -12.84 -6.07 -19.82
C GLY A 419 -11.78 -7.16 -19.93
N ALA A 420 -12.21 -8.43 -19.88
CA ALA A 420 -11.32 -9.59 -19.93
C ALA A 420 -10.70 -9.78 -21.31
N PHE A 421 -9.43 -10.25 -21.33
CA PHE A 421 -8.72 -10.54 -22.57
C PHE A 421 -9.29 -11.79 -23.27
N LYS A 422 -9.54 -11.67 -24.57
CA LYS A 422 -9.95 -12.79 -25.39
C LYS A 422 -8.74 -13.55 -25.93
N HIS A 423 -8.45 -14.68 -25.35
CA HIS A 423 -7.30 -15.50 -25.74
C HIS A 423 -7.50 -16.10 -27.16
N PRO A 424 -6.49 -16.06 -28.01
CA PRO A 424 -6.51 -16.79 -29.28
C PRO A 424 -6.73 -18.30 -29.04
N ARG A 425 -7.37 -18.95 -29.99
CA ARG A 425 -7.63 -20.40 -29.89
C ARG A 425 -6.33 -21.18 -29.71
N GLY A 426 -6.29 -22.08 -28.73
CA GLY A 426 -5.12 -22.95 -28.48
C GLY A 426 -4.00 -22.31 -27.66
N THR A 427 -4.18 -21.09 -27.14
CA THR A 427 -3.19 -20.40 -26.28
C THR A 427 -3.51 -20.43 -24.78
N VAL A 428 -4.58 -21.12 -24.40
CA VAL A 428 -4.94 -21.32 -22.99
C VAL A 428 -4.51 -22.71 -22.57
N ALA A 429 -3.92 -22.84 -21.40
CA ALA A 429 -3.62 -24.13 -20.79
C ALA A 429 -4.90 -24.96 -20.64
N ARG A 430 -4.80 -26.24 -20.89
CA ARG A 430 -5.94 -27.16 -20.89
C ARG A 430 -5.60 -28.45 -20.16
N GLU A 431 -6.62 -29.10 -19.68
CA GLU A 431 -6.52 -30.46 -19.14
C GLU A 431 -6.08 -31.46 -20.21
N VAL A 432 -5.18 -32.37 -19.86
CA VAL A 432 -4.73 -33.49 -20.69
C VAL A 432 -4.91 -34.76 -19.88
N ILE A 433 -5.73 -35.69 -20.40
CA ILE A 433 -6.09 -36.92 -19.72
C ILE A 433 -5.26 -38.11 -20.21
N ASN A 434 -4.89 -38.11 -21.51
CA ASN A 434 -4.21 -39.23 -22.17
C ASN A 434 -2.82 -38.77 -22.71
N ASP A 435 -1.98 -39.73 -23.02
CA ASP A 435 -0.66 -39.52 -23.64
C ASP A 435 0.29 -38.67 -22.79
N LEU A 436 0.23 -38.83 -21.46
CA LEU A 436 1.15 -38.16 -20.56
C LEU A 436 2.54 -38.78 -20.67
N PRO A 437 3.63 -37.98 -20.73
CA PRO A 437 4.97 -38.49 -20.63
C PRO A 437 5.21 -39.15 -19.26
N PRO A 438 6.11 -40.15 -19.15
CA PRO A 438 6.40 -40.75 -17.88
C PRO A 438 6.97 -39.74 -16.90
N VAL A 439 6.57 -39.86 -15.61
CA VAL A 439 7.13 -39.02 -14.55
C VAL A 439 8.51 -39.56 -14.19
N GLU A 440 9.55 -38.89 -14.64
CA GLU A 440 10.91 -39.13 -14.20
C GLU A 440 11.14 -38.55 -12.81
N ARG A 441 11.55 -39.41 -11.88
CA ARG A 441 11.95 -38.95 -10.54
C ARG A 441 13.46 -39.14 -10.40
N ALA A 442 14.13 -38.13 -9.84
CA ALA A 442 15.53 -38.28 -9.45
C ALA A 442 15.66 -39.55 -8.56
N LYS A 443 16.56 -40.46 -8.93
CA LYS A 443 16.91 -41.56 -8.04
C LYS A 443 17.62 -40.96 -6.83
N VAL A 444 16.92 -40.88 -5.73
CA VAL A 444 17.53 -40.53 -4.45
C VAL A 444 18.43 -41.70 -4.09
N VAL A 445 19.72 -41.59 -4.32
CA VAL A 445 20.71 -42.46 -3.73
C VAL A 445 20.79 -42.09 -2.25
N VAL A 446 20.07 -42.79 -1.41
CA VAL A 446 20.27 -42.69 0.03
C VAL A 446 21.66 -43.29 0.28
N PRO A 447 22.65 -42.54 0.74
CA PRO A 447 23.93 -43.14 1.11
C PRO A 447 23.66 -44.24 2.17
N ASP A 448 24.21 -45.39 1.96
CA ASP A 448 24.16 -46.52 2.92
C ASP A 448 25.04 -46.14 4.14
N GLY A 449 24.53 -45.35 4.99
CA GLY A 449 25.16 -44.84 6.19
C GLY A 449 24.12 -44.00 6.92
N GLY A 450 23.38 -44.67 7.79
CA GLY A 450 22.38 -44.02 8.62
C GLY A 450 22.98 -42.80 9.30
N ALA A 451 22.44 -41.63 8.99
CA ALA A 451 22.73 -40.43 9.78
C ALA A 451 22.18 -40.69 11.18
N GLU A 452 23.07 -41.06 12.09
CA GLU A 452 22.75 -41.14 13.50
C GLU A 452 22.42 -39.76 13.99
N MET A 453 21.14 -39.44 14.12
CA MET A 453 20.71 -38.21 14.73
C MET A 453 21.00 -38.24 16.22
N SER A 454 22.13 -37.68 16.63
CA SER A 454 22.41 -37.46 18.04
C SER A 454 21.62 -36.24 18.50
N VAL A 455 20.60 -36.45 19.30
CA VAL A 455 19.92 -35.36 20.02
C VAL A 455 20.91 -34.78 21.03
N ARG A 456 21.45 -33.59 20.77
CA ARG A 456 22.23 -32.88 21.78
C ARG A 456 21.32 -32.56 22.97
N LYS A 457 21.61 -33.17 24.11
CA LYS A 457 20.97 -32.75 25.37
C LYS A 457 21.30 -31.29 25.62
N PRO A 458 20.31 -30.50 26.08
CA PRO A 458 20.57 -29.13 26.48
C PRO A 458 21.71 -29.11 27.51
N MET A 459 22.72 -28.29 27.31
CA MET A 459 23.75 -28.08 28.34
C MET A 459 23.02 -27.53 29.58
N GLY A 460 23.14 -28.31 30.68
CA GLY A 460 22.56 -27.91 31.96
C GLY A 460 23.07 -26.57 32.41
N ASN A 461 22.22 -25.83 33.09
CA ASN A 461 22.41 -24.48 33.64
C ASN A 461 23.85 -24.21 34.09
N MET A 462 24.54 -23.33 33.37
CA MET A 462 25.67 -22.62 33.99
C MET A 462 25.11 -21.69 35.07
N LYS A 463 25.37 -22.02 36.32
CA LYS A 463 25.17 -21.06 37.43
C LYS A 463 26.21 -19.95 37.27
N HIS A 464 25.73 -18.73 37.12
CA HIS A 464 26.46 -17.50 37.40
C HIS A 464 26.09 -17.01 38.78
#